data_29c2447abb5f21b1bdcde71d6ab87251
#
_entry.id   29c2447abb5f21b1bdcde71d6ab87251
#
_cell.length_a   1.000
_cell.length_b   1.000
_cell.length_c   1.000
_cell.angle_alpha   90.00
_cell.angle_beta   90.00
_cell.angle_gamma   90.00
#
_symmetry.space_group_name_H-M   'P 1'
#
loop_
_entity.id
_entity.type
_entity.pdbx_description
1 polymer ?
#
loop_
_entity_poly.entity_id
_entity_poly.type
_entity_poly.pdbx_seq_one_letter_code
_entity_poly.pdbx_strand_id
1 'polypeptide(L)'
;MSRRKRLGAAAAVAAAAVALSACSTATGGAPVTDPATSNVTVAVGAQAADPSAEVESTWLTIPATQADAAPKRIELTQTASGARCTAGPAIAAASTPTRRGFVVAGHCDELPGSAVSAGGEFIEPYTDTQRGDRGVTVTWGAANAAPTVAGGFKVAGVLKQDVVQRLEYGTPVCMDGAISGVQCGTVTENDASGIYVKLPIERGDSGAPLFLVSDRGTATLIGIVEQRSGNFTFGAYLDPLLAEVGAKVLTDRTAAIDPRTDPRYSDAVTVAQ
;
A
#
# COMPACT_ATOMS: atom_id res chain seq x y z
N MET A 1 5.75 -40.46 37.45
CA MET A 1 5.27 -41.66 36.74
C MET A 1 3.86 -41.40 36.27
N SER A 2 3.65 -41.14 34.98
CA SER A 2 2.40 -41.46 34.27
C SER A 2 2.62 -41.24 32.77
N ARG A 3 2.65 -42.35 32.03
CA ARG A 3 2.68 -42.42 30.56
C ARG A 3 1.26 -42.27 30.04
N ARG A 4 1.02 -41.42 29.04
CA ARG A 4 -0.14 -41.54 28.13
C ARG A 4 0.31 -41.36 26.69
N LYS A 5 0.26 -42.39 26.03
CA LYS A 5 -0.17 -42.94 24.72
C LYS A 5 -0.45 -41.94 23.60
N ARG A 6 0.31 -42.20 22.54
CA ARG A 6 0.09 -41.66 21.16
C ARG A 6 -1.12 -42.37 20.53
N LEU A 7 -1.95 -41.63 19.85
CA LEU A 7 -2.85 -42.15 18.82
C LEU A 7 -2.54 -41.40 17.53
N GLY A 8 -2.19 -42.17 16.51
CA GLY A 8 -2.05 -41.73 15.15
C GLY A 8 -3.44 -41.72 14.45
N ALA A 9 -3.64 -40.80 13.54
CA ALA A 9 -4.74 -40.86 12.60
C ALA A 9 -4.18 -40.73 11.19
N ALA A 10 -4.59 -41.66 10.35
CA ALA A 10 -4.13 -41.87 8.98
C ALA A 10 -4.76 -40.90 8.01
N ALA A 11 -3.97 -40.51 7.01
CA ALA A 11 -4.40 -39.70 5.87
C ALA A 11 -5.14 -40.57 4.85
N ALA A 12 -6.27 -40.08 4.35
CA ALA A 12 -6.94 -40.60 3.17
C ALA A 12 -6.68 -39.67 2.00
N VAL A 13 -6.04 -40.21 0.96
CA VAL A 13 -5.80 -39.59 -0.33
C VAL A 13 -7.01 -39.87 -1.21
N ALA A 14 -7.67 -38.85 -1.73
CA ALA A 14 -8.68 -38.94 -2.77
C ALA A 14 -8.11 -38.37 -4.07
N ALA A 15 -7.94 -39.24 -5.07
CA ALA A 15 -7.59 -38.89 -6.43
C ALA A 15 -8.88 -38.56 -7.20
N ALA A 16 -8.93 -37.44 -7.90
CA ALA A 16 -10.00 -37.10 -8.83
C ALA A 16 -9.44 -36.99 -10.26
N ALA A 17 -10.08 -37.71 -11.18
CA ALA A 17 -9.67 -37.91 -12.55
C ALA A 17 -10.04 -36.75 -13.45
N VAL A 18 -9.15 -36.51 -14.43
CA VAL A 18 -9.27 -35.57 -15.54
C VAL A 18 -10.18 -36.16 -16.61
N ALA A 19 -11.14 -35.38 -17.10
CA ALA A 19 -11.86 -35.65 -18.34
C ALA A 19 -11.50 -34.62 -19.41
N LEU A 20 -10.78 -35.06 -20.43
CA LEU A 20 -10.58 -34.35 -21.69
C LEU A 20 -11.84 -34.54 -22.57
N SER A 21 -12.33 -33.48 -23.16
CA SER A 21 -13.25 -33.55 -24.30
C SER A 21 -12.67 -32.75 -25.47
N ALA A 22 -12.52 -33.44 -26.56
CA ALA A 22 -11.95 -32.97 -27.81
C ALA A 22 -13.01 -32.57 -28.81
N CYS A 23 -12.65 -31.64 -29.67
CA CYS A 23 -12.99 -31.41 -31.09
C CYS A 23 -14.43 -31.47 -31.60
N SER A 24 -14.81 -30.42 -32.32
CA SER A 24 -15.47 -30.58 -33.61
C SER A 24 -15.19 -29.40 -34.54
N THR A 25 -14.59 -29.72 -35.66
CA THR A 25 -14.43 -28.93 -36.87
C THR A 25 -15.74 -28.92 -37.67
N ALA A 26 -16.10 -27.80 -38.26
CA ALA A 26 -17.02 -27.74 -39.39
C ALA A 26 -16.57 -26.72 -40.44
N THR A 27 -16.32 -27.23 -41.59
CA THR A 27 -15.95 -26.54 -42.84
C THR A 27 -17.22 -26.04 -43.60
N GLY A 28 -17.04 -24.95 -44.34
CA GLY A 28 -17.64 -24.78 -45.67
C GLY A 28 -18.71 -23.69 -45.82
N GLY A 29 -18.48 -22.81 -46.81
CA GLY A 29 -19.52 -22.02 -47.44
C GLY A 29 -18.99 -20.71 -48.06
N ALA A 30 -18.97 -20.71 -49.41
CA ALA A 30 -18.43 -19.71 -50.32
C ALA A 30 -19.25 -18.40 -50.42
N PRO A 31 -18.86 -17.43 -51.29
CA PRO A 31 -19.05 -16.00 -51.09
C PRO A 31 -20.31 -15.43 -51.76
N VAL A 32 -20.82 -14.32 -51.25
CA VAL A 32 -21.81 -13.48 -51.95
C VAL A 32 -21.43 -12.01 -51.84
N THR A 33 -21.22 -11.44 -52.97
CA THR A 33 -21.14 -10.06 -53.47
C THR A 33 -21.71 -8.94 -52.61
N ASP A 34 -20.92 -7.80 -52.61
CA ASP A 34 -21.33 -6.43 -52.33
C ASP A 34 -22.56 -5.93 -53.08
N PRO A 35 -23.31 -4.94 -52.61
CA PRO A 35 -22.85 -3.57 -52.59
C PRO A 35 -23.47 -2.63 -51.52
N ALA A 36 -22.91 -1.49 -51.42
CA ALA A 36 -23.44 -0.19 -50.99
C ALA A 36 -22.77 0.42 -49.76
N THR A 37 -21.89 1.35 -50.05
CA THR A 37 -21.39 2.44 -49.24
C THR A 37 -22.48 3.09 -48.40
N SER A 38 -22.33 2.97 -47.09
CA SER A 38 -22.97 3.87 -46.13
C SER A 38 -21.88 4.38 -45.18
N ASN A 39 -21.57 5.63 -45.33
CA ASN A 39 -20.69 6.38 -44.42
C ASN A 39 -21.38 6.43 -43.03
N VAL A 40 -21.05 5.47 -42.17
CA VAL A 40 -21.34 5.55 -40.74
C VAL A 40 -20.17 6.26 -40.10
N THR A 41 -20.38 7.52 -39.74
CA THR A 41 -19.49 8.24 -38.81
C THR A 41 -19.57 7.53 -37.47
N VAL A 42 -18.62 6.65 -37.20
CA VAL A 42 -18.45 6.05 -35.87
C VAL A 42 -17.92 7.17 -34.98
N ALA A 43 -18.77 7.64 -34.08
CA ALA A 43 -18.30 8.45 -32.96
C ALA A 43 -17.25 7.60 -32.22
N VAL A 44 -16.00 8.11 -32.19
CA VAL A 44 -14.93 7.55 -31.39
C VAL A 44 -15.37 7.74 -29.95
N GLY A 45 -16.03 6.72 -29.39
CA GLY A 45 -16.28 6.64 -27.97
C GLY A 45 -14.94 6.65 -27.26
N ALA A 46 -14.81 7.49 -26.24
CA ALA A 46 -13.66 7.48 -25.37
C ALA A 46 -13.45 6.04 -24.90
N GLN A 47 -12.38 5.43 -25.38
CA GLN A 47 -11.97 4.11 -24.96
C GLN A 47 -11.65 4.20 -23.47
N ALA A 48 -12.39 3.48 -22.64
CA ALA A 48 -12.03 3.32 -21.25
C ALA A 48 -10.58 2.79 -21.21
N ALA A 49 -9.72 3.45 -20.46
CA ALA A 49 -8.34 3.05 -20.31
C ALA A 49 -8.32 1.56 -19.87
N ASP A 50 -7.58 0.75 -20.62
CA ASP A 50 -7.42 -0.67 -20.35
C ASP A 50 -6.79 -0.85 -18.96
N PRO A 51 -7.47 -1.47 -17.98
CA PRO A 51 -6.90 -1.69 -16.64
C PRO A 51 -5.72 -2.66 -16.66
N SER A 52 -5.45 -3.34 -17.79
CA SER A 52 -4.29 -4.20 -18.00
C SER A 52 -3.10 -3.46 -18.61
N ALA A 53 -3.21 -2.14 -18.90
CA ALA A 53 -2.07 -1.36 -19.34
C ALA A 53 -0.95 -1.52 -18.31
N GLU A 54 0.17 -2.10 -18.73
CA GLU A 54 1.38 -2.21 -17.93
C GLU A 54 1.65 -0.85 -17.29
N VAL A 55 1.94 -0.86 -16.00
CA VAL A 55 2.40 0.34 -15.30
C VAL A 55 3.79 0.63 -15.84
N GLU A 56 3.88 1.22 -17.05
CA GLU A 56 5.13 1.79 -17.54
C GLU A 56 5.58 2.83 -16.52
N SER A 57 6.40 2.37 -15.61
CA SER A 57 6.76 3.14 -14.45
C SER A 57 8.16 3.71 -14.65
N THR A 58 8.22 4.98 -14.90
CA THR A 58 9.41 5.79 -14.63
C THR A 58 9.48 6.09 -13.11
N TRP A 59 9.45 5.03 -12.28
CA TRP A 59 9.65 5.22 -10.86
C TRP A 59 11.14 5.41 -10.57
N LEU A 60 11.45 6.40 -9.73
CA LEU A 60 12.82 6.82 -9.46
C LEU A 60 13.24 6.42 -8.04
N THR A 61 14.55 6.23 -7.88
CA THR A 61 15.19 6.12 -6.58
C THR A 61 15.59 7.52 -6.09
N ILE A 62 15.36 7.81 -4.81
CA ILE A 62 15.89 9.05 -4.20
C ILE A 62 17.42 8.91 -4.11
N PRO A 63 18.19 9.89 -4.60
CA PRO A 63 19.64 9.89 -4.44
C PRO A 63 20.05 9.81 -2.97
N ALA A 64 21.07 9.03 -2.65
CA ALA A 64 21.51 8.83 -1.27
C ALA A 64 21.78 10.16 -0.52
N THR A 65 22.41 11.13 -1.18
CA THR A 65 22.66 12.46 -0.59
C THR A 65 21.38 13.21 -0.21
N GLN A 66 20.30 13.04 -0.96
CA GLN A 66 19.00 13.64 -0.66
C GLN A 66 18.29 12.83 0.43
N ALA A 67 18.38 11.50 0.40
CA ALA A 67 17.83 10.63 1.43
C ALA A 67 18.47 10.90 2.80
N ASP A 68 19.80 10.99 2.85
CA ASP A 68 20.58 11.28 4.07
C ASP A 68 20.31 12.68 4.64
N ALA A 69 20.00 13.64 3.78
CA ALA A 69 19.68 15.01 4.18
C ALA A 69 18.23 15.21 4.63
N ALA A 70 17.33 14.25 4.32
CA ALA A 70 15.93 14.33 4.69
C ALA A 70 15.75 14.21 6.22
N PRO A 71 14.90 15.03 6.84
CA PRO A 71 14.58 14.87 8.26
C PRO A 71 13.91 13.50 8.46
N LYS A 72 14.27 12.83 9.55
CA LYS A 72 13.61 11.59 9.93
C LYS A 72 12.14 11.83 10.21
N ARG A 73 11.31 10.84 9.89
CA ARG A 73 9.89 10.89 10.17
C ARG A 73 9.60 10.91 11.66
N ILE A 74 8.41 11.32 12.03
CA ILE A 74 7.97 11.40 13.42
C ILE A 74 7.95 9.99 14.04
N GLU A 75 8.62 9.85 15.19
CA GLU A 75 8.50 8.66 16.01
C GLU A 75 7.23 8.73 16.86
N LEU A 76 6.50 7.64 16.89
CA LEU A 76 5.36 7.42 17.78
C LEU A 76 5.81 6.52 18.92
N THR A 77 5.59 6.96 20.16
CA THR A 77 5.90 6.16 21.35
C THR A 77 4.61 5.93 22.16
N GLN A 78 4.25 4.68 22.37
CA GLN A 78 3.20 4.34 23.31
C GLN A 78 3.76 4.39 24.73
N THR A 79 3.27 5.31 25.56
CA THR A 79 3.97 5.70 26.81
C THR A 79 4.02 4.59 27.86
N ALA A 80 3.00 3.75 27.95
CA ALA A 80 2.93 2.71 29.00
C ALA A 80 3.75 1.46 28.64
N SER A 81 3.86 1.08 27.36
CA SER A 81 4.66 -0.06 26.92
C SER A 81 6.10 0.32 26.53
N GLY A 82 6.29 1.57 26.15
CA GLY A 82 7.53 2.01 25.53
C GLY A 82 7.68 1.54 24.08
N ALA A 83 6.64 0.99 23.47
CA ALA A 83 6.62 0.58 22.06
C ALA A 83 6.89 1.80 21.18
N ARG A 84 7.80 1.65 20.23
CA ARG A 84 8.24 2.71 19.31
C ARG A 84 7.94 2.28 17.89
N CYS A 85 7.29 3.17 17.16
CA CYS A 85 6.93 2.99 15.75
C CYS A 85 7.12 4.29 14.97
N THR A 86 6.97 4.23 13.68
CA THR A 86 7.01 5.38 12.80
C THR A 86 5.59 5.87 12.50
N ALA A 87 5.36 7.16 12.54
CA ALA A 87 4.14 7.78 12.03
C ALA A 87 4.00 7.45 10.54
N GLY A 88 3.01 6.69 10.20
CA GLY A 88 2.73 6.30 8.82
C GLY A 88 2.19 7.47 7.98
N PRO A 89 1.55 7.22 6.86
CA PRO A 89 0.92 8.26 6.06
C PRO A 89 -0.02 9.14 6.89
N ALA A 90 -0.01 10.44 6.61
CA ALA A 90 -0.97 11.37 7.18
C ALA A 90 -2.37 11.07 6.65
N ILE A 91 -3.34 10.98 7.54
CA ILE A 91 -4.72 10.64 7.22
C ILE A 91 -5.72 11.66 7.78
N ALA A 92 -6.91 11.64 7.20
CA ALA A 92 -8.10 12.25 7.78
C ALA A 92 -9.18 11.19 7.97
N ALA A 93 -10.04 11.35 8.98
CA ALA A 93 -11.19 10.48 9.15
C ALA A 93 -12.18 10.69 7.99
N ALA A 94 -12.66 9.60 7.40
CA ALA A 94 -13.56 9.67 6.24
C ALA A 94 -14.87 10.43 6.56
N SER A 95 -15.36 10.30 7.81
CA SER A 95 -16.56 10.98 8.31
C SER A 95 -16.32 12.42 8.76
N THR A 96 -15.06 12.78 9.08
CA THR A 96 -14.70 14.08 9.66
C THR A 96 -13.35 14.51 9.10
N PRO A 97 -13.28 15.12 7.90
CA PRO A 97 -12.02 15.40 7.19
C PRO A 97 -11.06 16.35 7.93
N THR A 98 -11.56 17.08 8.94
CA THR A 98 -10.74 17.95 9.79
C THR A 98 -10.01 17.18 10.91
N ARG A 99 -10.45 15.95 11.24
CA ARG A 99 -9.79 15.09 12.22
C ARG A 99 -8.62 14.38 11.53
N ARG A 100 -7.41 14.78 11.88
CA ARG A 100 -6.17 14.30 11.26
C ARG A 100 -5.39 13.40 12.21
N GLY A 101 -4.60 12.51 11.62
CA GLY A 101 -3.78 11.55 12.35
C GLY A 101 -2.83 10.78 11.45
N PHE A 102 -2.45 9.60 11.92
CA PHE A 102 -1.57 8.68 11.19
C PHE A 102 -2.14 7.27 11.20
N VAL A 103 -1.99 6.58 10.07
CA VAL A 103 -2.14 5.12 10.02
C VAL A 103 -0.80 4.48 10.39
N VAL A 104 -0.83 3.37 11.11
CA VAL A 104 0.36 2.73 11.68
C VAL A 104 0.17 1.21 11.66
N ALA A 105 1.25 0.44 11.75
CA ALA A 105 1.17 -1.02 11.90
C ALA A 105 0.43 -1.42 13.18
N GLY A 106 -0.45 -2.42 13.11
CA GLY A 106 -1.34 -2.79 14.21
C GLY A 106 -0.63 -3.29 15.46
N HIS A 107 0.56 -3.89 15.30
CA HIS A 107 1.37 -4.35 16.43
C HIS A 107 1.99 -3.19 17.25
N CYS A 108 1.91 -1.95 16.74
CA CYS A 108 2.35 -0.77 17.49
C CYS A 108 1.44 -0.45 18.68
N ASP A 109 0.20 -0.94 18.67
CA ASP A 109 -0.73 -0.86 19.81
C ASP A 109 -0.51 -2.06 20.74
N GLU A 110 0.55 -2.05 21.53
CA GLU A 110 0.83 -3.11 22.50
C GLU A 110 -0.12 -3.08 23.69
N LEU A 111 -0.49 -1.88 24.17
CA LEU A 111 -1.36 -1.66 25.32
C LEU A 111 -2.53 -0.72 24.95
N PRO A 112 -3.67 -1.26 24.51
CA PRO A 112 -4.83 -0.47 24.09
C PRO A 112 -5.26 0.57 25.13
N GLY A 113 -5.56 1.78 24.64
CA GLY A 113 -5.96 2.90 25.49
C GLY A 113 -4.82 3.69 26.14
N SER A 114 -3.57 3.23 25.97
CA SER A 114 -2.40 3.99 26.44
C SER A 114 -2.16 5.21 25.57
N ALA A 115 -1.73 6.31 26.22
CA ALA A 115 -1.37 7.53 25.54
C ALA A 115 -0.24 7.32 24.53
N VAL A 116 -0.32 8.02 23.41
CA VAL A 116 0.70 8.03 22.35
C VAL A 116 1.35 9.40 22.31
N SER A 117 2.68 9.41 22.18
CA SER A 117 3.46 10.62 21.92
C SER A 117 3.96 10.60 20.48
N ALA A 118 3.81 11.71 19.78
CA ALA A 118 4.30 11.95 18.44
C ALA A 118 5.37 13.06 18.48
N GLY A 119 6.64 12.68 18.35
CA GLY A 119 7.74 13.64 18.44
C GLY A 119 7.79 14.43 19.77
N GLY A 120 7.31 13.84 20.87
CA GLY A 120 7.28 14.44 22.20
C GLY A 120 5.94 15.10 22.57
N GLU A 121 5.02 15.30 21.63
CA GLU A 121 3.67 15.82 21.90
C GLU A 121 2.67 14.68 22.06
N PHE A 122 1.78 14.77 23.05
CA PHE A 122 0.72 13.77 23.25
C PHE A 122 -0.38 13.95 22.23
N ILE A 123 -0.77 12.83 21.63
CA ILE A 123 -1.93 12.70 20.72
C ILE A 123 -2.88 11.64 21.25
N GLU A 124 -3.99 11.39 20.55
CA GLU A 124 -4.95 10.39 20.96
C GLU A 124 -4.33 8.98 21.00
N PRO A 125 -4.78 8.09 21.90
CA PRO A 125 -4.42 6.68 21.91
C PRO A 125 -4.71 6.02 20.55
N TYR A 126 -4.03 4.90 20.29
CA TYR A 126 -4.36 4.06 19.15
C TYR A 126 -5.81 3.57 19.23
N THR A 127 -6.49 3.55 18.09
CA THR A 127 -7.87 3.08 17.92
C THR A 127 -7.98 2.22 16.66
N ASP A 128 -9.10 1.51 16.56
CA ASP A 128 -9.42 0.65 15.39
C ASP A 128 -8.32 -0.37 15.09
N THR A 129 -7.67 -0.86 16.17
CA THR A 129 -6.52 -1.76 16.07
C THR A 129 -6.91 -3.12 15.56
N GLN A 130 -6.39 -3.48 14.40
CA GLN A 130 -6.45 -4.81 13.83
C GLN A 130 -5.11 -5.50 14.02
N ARG A 131 -5.13 -6.70 14.58
CA ARG A 131 -3.93 -7.47 14.90
C ARG A 131 -3.66 -8.52 13.84
N GLY A 132 -2.41 -8.93 13.72
CA GLY A 132 -1.92 -9.93 12.78
C GLY A 132 -0.76 -9.39 11.96
N ASP A 133 -0.26 -10.20 11.04
CA ASP A 133 0.93 -9.87 10.22
C ASP A 133 0.71 -8.69 9.26
N ARG A 134 -0.54 -8.27 9.08
CA ARG A 134 -0.98 -7.14 8.26
C ARG A 134 -1.95 -6.27 9.04
N GLY A 135 -1.74 -6.21 10.33
CA GLY A 135 -2.60 -5.43 11.21
C GLY A 135 -2.40 -3.94 11.01
N VAL A 136 -3.45 -3.19 11.26
CA VAL A 136 -3.44 -1.72 11.17
C VAL A 136 -4.00 -1.11 12.44
N THR A 137 -3.53 0.06 12.80
CA THR A 137 -4.10 0.92 13.82
C THR A 137 -4.02 2.37 13.39
N VAL A 138 -4.80 3.23 13.98
CA VAL A 138 -4.76 4.67 13.74
C VAL A 138 -4.61 5.44 15.05
N THR A 139 -3.95 6.59 14.98
CA THR A 139 -3.95 7.58 16.05
C THR A 139 -4.40 8.91 15.49
N TRP A 140 -5.17 9.66 16.25
CA TRP A 140 -5.74 10.95 15.87
C TRP A 140 -5.17 12.09 16.69
N GLY A 141 -5.58 13.32 16.40
CA GLY A 141 -5.13 14.50 17.13
C GLY A 141 -3.83 15.12 16.61
N ALA A 142 -3.25 14.59 15.53
CA ALA A 142 -2.06 15.17 14.89
C ALA A 142 -2.48 16.28 13.92
N ALA A 143 -2.80 17.46 14.42
CA ALA A 143 -3.28 18.59 13.60
C ALA A 143 -2.28 19.00 12.50
N ASN A 144 -0.99 18.81 12.76
CA ASN A 144 0.10 19.16 11.84
C ASN A 144 0.52 18.03 10.90
N ALA A 145 -0.26 16.93 10.84
CA ALA A 145 0.00 15.84 9.89
C ALA A 145 -0.01 16.38 8.46
N ALA A 146 1.12 16.32 7.78
CA ALA A 146 1.33 16.90 6.46
C ALA A 146 1.29 15.83 5.36
N PRO A 147 0.78 16.14 4.16
CA PRO A 147 0.74 15.24 3.01
C PRO A 147 2.10 15.16 2.30
N THR A 148 3.15 14.88 3.06
CA THR A 148 4.51 14.75 2.55
C THR A 148 5.21 13.53 3.14
N VAL A 149 6.21 13.01 2.42
CA VAL A 149 7.15 11.98 2.86
C VAL A 149 8.58 12.39 2.53
N ALA A 150 9.55 11.75 3.14
CA ALA A 150 10.98 11.95 2.86
C ALA A 150 11.37 13.46 2.86
N GLY A 151 10.85 14.20 3.83
CA GLY A 151 11.21 15.60 4.03
C GLY A 151 10.66 16.61 3.02
N GLY A 152 9.97 16.17 1.95
CA GLY A 152 9.47 17.16 0.98
C GLY A 152 8.71 16.61 -0.22
N PHE A 153 8.73 15.31 -0.44
CA PHE A 153 7.96 14.71 -1.53
C PHE A 153 6.47 14.80 -1.23
N LYS A 154 5.74 15.53 -2.07
CA LYS A 154 4.30 15.72 -1.96
C LYS A 154 3.55 14.43 -2.27
N VAL A 155 2.64 14.02 -1.41
CA VAL A 155 1.82 12.83 -1.62
C VAL A 155 0.78 13.13 -2.70
N ALA A 156 0.87 12.40 -3.81
CA ALA A 156 -0.03 12.53 -4.96
C ALA A 156 -1.27 11.63 -4.84
N GLY A 157 -1.13 10.48 -4.18
CA GLY A 157 -2.21 9.51 -4.03
C GLY A 157 -1.75 8.19 -3.45
N VAL A 158 -2.65 7.21 -3.51
CA VAL A 158 -2.43 5.82 -3.09
C VAL A 158 -2.73 4.93 -4.29
N LEU A 159 -1.86 3.99 -4.65
CA LEU A 159 -2.19 2.97 -5.64
C LEU A 159 -3.12 1.91 -5.04
N LYS A 160 -4.06 1.43 -5.85
CA LYS A 160 -4.89 0.28 -5.51
C LYS A 160 -4.03 -0.97 -5.31
N GLN A 161 -4.49 -1.87 -4.44
CA GLN A 161 -3.78 -3.11 -4.15
C GLN A 161 -3.45 -3.91 -5.41
N ASP A 162 -4.40 -4.09 -6.32
CA ASP A 162 -4.21 -4.86 -7.55
C ASP A 162 -3.18 -4.23 -8.50
N VAL A 163 -3.00 -2.91 -8.46
CA VAL A 163 -1.94 -2.21 -9.20
C VAL A 163 -0.58 -2.45 -8.55
N VAL A 164 -0.51 -2.35 -7.20
CA VAL A 164 0.75 -2.62 -6.48
C VAL A 164 1.20 -4.07 -6.70
N GLN A 165 0.27 -5.02 -6.74
CA GLN A 165 0.56 -6.44 -7.01
C GLN A 165 1.14 -6.69 -8.41
N ARG A 166 0.99 -5.75 -9.34
CA ARG A 166 1.57 -5.82 -10.70
C ARG A 166 2.90 -5.08 -10.85
N LEU A 167 3.42 -4.47 -9.76
CA LEU A 167 4.75 -3.87 -9.81
C LEU A 167 5.79 -4.95 -10.11
N GLU A 168 6.66 -4.66 -11.08
CA GLU A 168 7.67 -5.59 -11.52
C GLU A 168 8.80 -5.78 -10.49
N TYR A 169 9.43 -6.94 -10.54
CA TYR A 169 10.70 -7.18 -9.84
C TYR A 169 11.71 -6.09 -10.20
N GLY A 170 12.37 -5.51 -9.20
CA GLY A 170 13.33 -4.44 -9.42
C GLY A 170 12.75 -3.03 -9.42
N THR A 171 11.41 -2.86 -9.37
CA THR A 171 10.79 -1.53 -9.23
C THR A 171 11.34 -0.81 -7.99
N PRO A 172 11.85 0.44 -8.12
CA PRO A 172 12.31 1.22 -6.98
C PRO A 172 11.17 1.53 -6.00
N VAL A 173 11.40 1.27 -4.73
CA VAL A 173 10.49 1.61 -3.62
C VAL A 173 11.28 2.28 -2.52
N CYS A 174 10.78 3.36 -2.00
CA CYS A 174 11.36 4.07 -0.86
C CYS A 174 10.49 3.96 0.39
N MET A 175 11.11 4.13 1.54
CA MET A 175 10.48 4.20 2.86
C MET A 175 10.96 5.49 3.56
N ASP A 176 10.13 6.01 4.48
CA ASP A 176 10.45 7.16 5.33
C ASP A 176 10.30 6.76 6.80
N GLY A 177 11.39 6.30 7.41
CA GLY A 177 11.42 5.75 8.76
C GLY A 177 11.81 6.76 9.83
N ALA A 178 11.30 6.58 11.04
CA ALA A 178 11.71 7.38 12.19
C ALA A 178 13.11 7.00 12.69
N ILE A 179 13.52 5.77 12.51
CA ILE A 179 14.82 5.25 12.98
C ILE A 179 15.84 5.26 11.84
N SER A 180 15.53 4.56 10.74
CA SER A 180 16.45 4.43 9.60
C SER A 180 16.47 5.67 8.69
N GLY A 181 15.50 6.60 8.83
CA GLY A 181 15.35 7.70 7.89
C GLY A 181 14.81 7.23 6.54
N VAL A 182 15.15 7.97 5.49
CA VAL A 182 14.76 7.63 4.13
C VAL A 182 15.67 6.53 3.61
N GLN A 183 15.08 5.42 3.20
CA GLN A 183 15.77 4.29 2.59
C GLN A 183 15.05 3.92 1.30
N CYS A 184 15.80 3.55 0.26
CA CYS A 184 15.24 3.04 -0.98
C CYS A 184 15.80 1.66 -1.31
N GLY A 185 14.97 0.81 -1.86
CA GLY A 185 15.31 -0.53 -2.31
C GLY A 185 14.49 -0.89 -3.53
N THR A 186 14.30 -2.17 -3.77
CA THR A 186 13.56 -2.65 -4.95
C THR A 186 12.58 -3.75 -4.57
N VAL A 187 11.46 -3.79 -5.28
CA VAL A 187 10.47 -4.88 -5.19
C VAL A 187 11.16 -6.22 -5.49
N THR A 188 10.93 -7.21 -4.65
CA THR A 188 11.40 -8.59 -4.86
C THR A 188 10.27 -9.58 -5.06
N GLU A 189 9.12 -9.31 -4.47
CA GLU A 189 7.94 -10.15 -4.56
C GLU A 189 6.69 -9.34 -4.21
N ASN A 190 5.57 -9.69 -4.84
CA ASN A 190 4.24 -9.21 -4.51
C ASN A 190 3.29 -10.41 -4.48
N ASP A 191 2.49 -10.52 -3.44
CA ASP A 191 1.46 -11.55 -3.36
C ASP A 191 0.15 -11.00 -2.76
N ALA A 192 -0.81 -11.86 -2.48
CA ALA A 192 -2.06 -11.43 -1.86
C ALA A 192 -1.87 -10.90 -0.42
N SER A 193 -0.72 -11.19 0.22
CA SER A 193 -0.44 -10.80 1.59
C SER A 193 0.23 -9.42 1.71
N GLY A 194 1.05 -9.02 0.74
CA GLY A 194 1.73 -7.75 0.77
C GLY A 194 2.85 -7.63 -0.25
N ILE A 195 3.70 -6.64 -0.06
CA ILE A 195 4.85 -6.34 -0.89
C ILE A 195 6.14 -6.65 -0.14
N TYR A 196 7.06 -7.34 -0.80
CA TYR A 196 8.41 -7.60 -0.29
C TYR A 196 9.41 -6.72 -1.03
N VAL A 197 10.18 -5.97 -0.26
CA VAL A 197 11.17 -5.02 -0.78
C VAL A 197 12.54 -5.37 -0.23
N LYS A 198 13.56 -5.41 -1.07
CA LYS A 198 14.96 -5.53 -0.63
C LYS A 198 15.41 -4.19 -0.04
N LEU A 199 15.09 -3.99 1.21
CA LEU A 199 15.26 -2.74 1.94
C LEU A 199 15.56 -3.09 3.41
N PRO A 200 16.70 -2.69 3.97
CA PRO A 200 16.98 -2.87 5.38
C PRO A 200 16.21 -1.85 6.21
N ILE A 201 15.61 -2.30 7.30
CA ILE A 201 14.92 -1.45 8.28
C ILE A 201 15.39 -1.78 9.69
N GLU A 202 15.16 -0.86 10.60
CA GLU A 202 15.44 -1.03 12.02
C GLU A 202 14.15 -1.17 12.84
N ARG A 203 14.31 -1.66 14.07
CA ARG A 203 13.19 -1.73 15.01
C ARG A 203 12.72 -0.31 15.34
N GLY A 204 11.42 -0.05 15.13
CA GLY A 204 10.80 1.27 15.25
C GLY A 204 10.45 1.91 13.91
N ASP A 205 10.85 1.31 12.77
CA ASP A 205 10.38 1.72 11.45
C ASP A 205 9.01 1.14 11.07
N SER A 206 8.44 0.27 11.90
CA SER A 206 7.08 -0.24 11.75
C SER A 206 6.08 0.90 11.58
N GLY A 207 5.19 0.81 10.61
CA GLY A 207 4.26 1.86 10.23
C GLY A 207 4.80 2.86 9.22
N ALA A 208 6.11 2.90 8.96
CA ALA A 208 6.70 3.81 7.97
C ALA A 208 6.01 3.68 6.61
N PRO A 209 5.72 4.79 5.90
CA PRO A 209 5.15 4.74 4.57
C PRO A 209 6.11 4.11 3.57
N LEU A 210 5.60 3.18 2.75
CA LEU A 210 6.23 2.69 1.53
C LEU A 210 5.66 3.47 0.35
N PHE A 211 6.53 3.99 -0.51
CA PHE A 211 6.11 4.85 -1.60
C PHE A 211 7.02 4.74 -2.83
N LEU A 212 6.45 5.12 -3.96
CA LEU A 212 7.11 5.26 -5.25
C LEU A 212 7.33 6.75 -5.51
N VAL A 213 8.46 7.09 -6.14
CA VAL A 213 8.76 8.48 -6.55
C VAL A 213 8.58 8.61 -8.05
N SER A 214 7.74 9.54 -8.49
CA SER A 214 7.55 9.83 -9.90
C SER A 214 8.67 10.71 -10.47
N ASP A 215 8.77 10.77 -11.79
CA ASP A 215 9.64 11.70 -12.52
C ASP A 215 9.32 13.19 -12.28
N ARG A 216 8.10 13.47 -11.76
CA ARG A 216 7.65 14.81 -11.35
C ARG A 216 8.07 15.18 -9.92
N GLY A 217 8.80 14.30 -9.23
CA GLY A 217 9.19 14.50 -7.84
C GLY A 217 8.03 14.43 -6.84
N THR A 218 6.99 13.65 -7.14
CA THR A 218 5.88 13.37 -6.22
C THR A 218 5.94 11.95 -5.69
N ALA A 219 5.37 11.73 -4.52
CA ALA A 219 5.28 10.42 -3.90
C ALA A 219 3.89 9.81 -4.11
N THR A 220 3.86 8.55 -4.52
CA THR A 220 2.67 7.71 -4.57
C THR A 220 2.78 6.61 -3.52
N LEU A 221 1.87 6.57 -2.57
CA LEU A 221 1.89 5.60 -1.48
C LEU A 221 1.40 4.23 -1.97
N ILE A 222 2.03 3.17 -1.45
CA ILE A 222 1.69 1.78 -1.81
C ILE A 222 1.44 0.90 -0.59
N GLY A 223 2.04 1.21 0.57
CA GLY A 223 1.95 0.37 1.76
C GLY A 223 2.49 1.04 3.00
N ILE A 224 2.50 0.29 4.09
CA ILE A 224 3.20 0.60 5.34
C ILE A 224 4.10 -0.57 5.72
N VAL A 225 5.22 -0.26 6.37
CA VAL A 225 6.16 -1.25 6.88
C VAL A 225 5.54 -2.03 8.04
N GLU A 226 5.56 -3.36 7.94
CA GLU A 226 5.08 -4.27 8.99
C GLU A 226 6.20 -5.04 9.66
N GLN A 227 7.06 -5.68 8.87
CA GLN A 227 8.04 -6.61 9.39
C GLN A 227 9.34 -6.55 8.60
N ARG A 228 10.40 -7.08 9.21
CA ARG A 228 11.66 -7.33 8.51
C ARG A 228 12.05 -8.80 8.57
N SER A 229 12.74 -9.27 7.55
CA SER A 229 13.41 -10.56 7.51
C SER A 229 14.78 -10.39 6.87
N GLY A 230 15.84 -10.31 7.70
CA GLY A 230 17.17 -9.98 7.23
C GLY A 230 17.22 -8.61 6.54
N ASN A 231 17.58 -8.60 5.25
CA ASN A 231 17.64 -7.38 4.42
C ASN A 231 16.35 -7.13 3.62
N PHE A 232 15.26 -7.82 3.95
CA PHE A 232 13.98 -7.66 3.30
C PHE A 232 12.97 -7.04 4.26
N THR A 233 12.14 -6.18 3.72
CA THR A 233 11.01 -5.56 4.40
C THR A 233 9.73 -6.12 3.82
N PHE A 234 8.83 -6.55 4.67
CA PHE A 234 7.45 -6.84 4.32
C PHE A 234 6.59 -5.62 4.62
N GLY A 235 5.79 -5.20 3.64
CA GLY A 235 4.82 -4.11 3.75
C GLY A 235 3.40 -4.57 3.46
N ALA A 236 2.45 -4.12 4.27
CA ALA A 236 1.04 -4.31 4.00
C ALA A 236 0.55 -3.25 2.99
N TYR A 237 -0.33 -3.64 2.08
CA TYR A 237 -0.94 -2.72 1.11
C TYR A 237 -1.79 -1.67 1.80
N LEU A 238 -1.54 -0.39 1.49
CA LEU A 238 -2.21 0.72 2.17
C LEU A 238 -3.70 0.83 1.81
N ASP A 239 -4.04 0.67 0.54
CA ASP A 239 -5.41 0.86 0.03
C ASP A 239 -6.49 0.09 0.82
N PRO A 240 -6.40 -1.25 1.01
CA PRO A 240 -7.39 -1.98 1.80
C PRO A 240 -7.38 -1.59 3.28
N LEU A 241 -6.22 -1.28 3.86
CA LEU A 241 -6.13 -0.89 5.27
C LEU A 241 -6.89 0.42 5.57
N LEU A 242 -6.88 1.38 4.65
CA LEU A 242 -7.62 2.63 4.79
C LEU A 242 -9.13 2.42 4.88
N ALA A 243 -9.66 1.47 4.09
CA ALA A 243 -11.07 1.10 4.14
C ALA A 243 -11.44 0.46 5.50
N GLU A 244 -10.57 -0.40 6.02
CA GLU A 244 -10.78 -1.08 7.30
C GLU A 244 -10.88 -0.12 8.49
N VAL A 245 -10.11 0.96 8.47
CA VAL A 245 -10.10 1.96 9.58
C VAL A 245 -10.90 3.22 9.28
N GLY A 246 -11.66 3.26 8.19
CA GLY A 246 -12.50 4.40 7.83
C GLY A 246 -11.72 5.71 7.65
N ALA A 247 -10.52 5.62 7.08
CA ALA A 247 -9.60 6.75 6.88
C ALA A 247 -9.36 7.04 5.40
N LYS A 248 -8.91 8.27 5.13
CA LYS A 248 -8.44 8.73 3.82
C LYS A 248 -7.05 9.33 3.95
N VAL A 249 -6.15 8.99 3.04
CA VAL A 249 -4.82 9.63 2.99
C VAL A 249 -4.97 11.10 2.62
N LEU A 250 -4.23 11.96 3.31
CA LEU A 250 -4.07 13.36 2.92
C LEU A 250 -3.15 13.46 1.71
N THR A 251 -3.62 14.10 0.64
CA THR A 251 -2.83 14.41 -0.55
C THR A 251 -2.54 15.90 -0.63
N ASP A 252 -1.39 16.25 -1.21
CA ASP A 252 -1.03 17.65 -1.44
C ASP A 252 -1.90 18.24 -2.58
N ARG A 253 -2.45 19.44 -2.38
CA ARG A 253 -3.35 20.08 -3.33
C ARG A 253 -2.74 20.27 -4.72
N THR A 254 -1.43 20.46 -4.81
CA THR A 254 -0.73 20.73 -6.08
C THR A 254 -0.22 19.46 -6.76
N ALA A 255 -0.26 18.32 -6.07
CA ALA A 255 0.24 17.03 -6.55
C ALA A 255 -0.85 15.97 -6.71
N ALA A 256 -2.01 16.16 -6.08
CA ALA A 256 -3.09 15.16 -6.01
C ALA A 256 -3.52 14.67 -7.40
N ILE A 257 -3.57 13.37 -7.57
CA ILE A 257 -4.11 12.68 -8.74
C ILE A 257 -5.57 12.36 -8.47
N ASP A 258 -6.46 12.74 -9.40
CA ASP A 258 -7.89 12.43 -9.29
C ASP A 258 -8.13 10.96 -9.71
N PRO A 259 -8.61 10.08 -8.80
CA PRO A 259 -8.88 8.68 -9.12
C PRO A 259 -9.91 8.47 -10.24
N ARG A 260 -10.74 9.48 -10.51
CA ARG A 260 -11.71 9.44 -11.63
C ARG A 260 -11.03 9.58 -12.99
N THR A 261 -9.85 10.20 -13.03
CA THR A 261 -9.07 10.38 -14.26
C THR A 261 -7.98 9.32 -14.40
N ASP A 262 -7.54 8.72 -13.29
CA ASP A 262 -6.58 7.61 -13.28
C ASP A 262 -7.09 6.49 -12.37
N PRO A 263 -7.71 5.44 -12.94
CA PRO A 263 -8.34 4.35 -12.18
C PRO A 263 -7.34 3.46 -11.41
N ARG A 264 -6.04 3.63 -11.61
CA ARG A 264 -5.00 2.94 -10.84
C ARG A 264 -4.94 3.43 -9.40
N TYR A 265 -5.42 4.65 -9.14
CA TYR A 265 -5.40 5.25 -7.82
C TYR A 265 -6.67 4.93 -7.03
N SER A 266 -6.50 4.80 -5.71
CA SER A 266 -7.57 4.62 -4.75
C SER A 266 -8.37 5.89 -4.55
N ASP A 267 -9.66 5.77 -4.29
CA ASP A 267 -10.55 6.85 -3.85
C ASP A 267 -10.48 7.13 -2.34
N ALA A 268 -9.71 6.32 -1.59
CA ALA A 268 -9.43 6.52 -0.18
C ALA A 268 -8.43 7.66 0.06
N VAL A 269 -8.62 8.78 -0.63
CA VAL A 269 -7.78 9.99 -0.54
C VAL A 269 -8.63 11.23 -0.29
N THR A 270 -8.03 12.26 0.28
CA THR A 270 -8.62 13.59 0.44
C THR A 270 -7.55 14.67 0.36
N VAL A 271 -7.87 15.78 -0.31
CA VAL A 271 -6.92 16.89 -0.46
C VAL A 271 -6.79 17.64 0.87
N ALA A 272 -5.55 17.87 1.30
CA ALA A 272 -5.28 18.66 2.50
C ALA A 272 -5.76 20.11 2.31
N GLN A 273 -6.52 20.61 3.29
CA GLN A 273 -7.04 21.97 3.33
C GLN A 273 -6.00 22.92 3.95
#